data_ced3c0cd8ded7471259d7557f2453b50
#
_entry.id   ced3c0cd8ded7471259d7557f2453b50
#
_cell.length_a   1.000
_cell.length_b   1.000
_cell.length_c   1.000
_cell.angle_alpha   90.00
_cell.angle_beta   90.00
_cell.angle_gamma   90.00
#
_symmetry.space_group_name_H-M   'P 1'
#
loop_
_entity.id
_entity.type
_entity.pdbx_description
1 polymer ?
#
loop_
_entity_poly.entity_id
_entity_poly.type
_entity_poly.pdbx_seq_one_letter_code
_entity_poly.pdbx_strand_id
1 'polypeptide(L)'
;NICYMGSTVISGAAKGIVFATGNRTYLGTIARNLTGHRATTAFDKGISKVSFLLIRFMLVMVPFVFFINGFTKGDWFEAFIFAISVAVGLTPEMLPMIVTANLSKGAISMSRKKTIVKNLNAIQNFGAMNILCTDKTGTLTCDKIVLEKYINADGSADESRRILRHAYFNSYFQTGLKNLMDKAILSHVKELNLAHLKDDYMKVDEIPFDFIRRRMSVVIEDKQGKRQIITKGAVEEVLAICSHTEFNGKVYPLTDSLKAKAKRISDEMNRKGMRVLAVSQKSYIEKNDNFSVSDEKEMVLIGYLAFLDPPKPSAAEAIRQLHEHGVEVKVLSGDNDIVVKAIALQVGIDTSCSLTGSDIETMDETVLKEHVKRTTVFSKLTPLQKTQIISILQEQDNTVGFLGDGINDAAALRQSDIGISVDSAVDIAKESADIILLEKDLMVLEDGVLEGRKTFGNITKYIKMTASSNFGNMFSVMFASAFLPFLPMMPIHLLIQNLLYDISQTTIPFDRMD
;
A
#
# COMPACT_ATOMS: atom_id res chain seq x y z
N ASN A 1 -29.88 -12.72 8.93
CA ASN A 1 -28.53 -12.19 9.12
C ASN A 1 -27.63 -12.78 8.05
N ILE A 2 -26.90 -11.93 7.32
CA ILE A 2 -25.99 -12.30 6.24
C ILE A 2 -24.61 -11.77 6.61
N CYS A 3 -23.57 -12.62 6.48
CA CYS A 3 -22.17 -12.22 6.56
C CYS A 3 -21.59 -12.17 5.16
N TYR A 4 -21.00 -11.06 4.78
CA TYR A 4 -20.38 -10.87 3.47
C TYR A 4 -18.91 -11.27 3.50
N MET A 5 -18.46 -11.99 2.47
CA MET A 5 -17.03 -12.23 2.26
C MET A 5 -16.28 -10.91 2.16
N GLY A 6 -15.13 -10.79 2.81
CA GLY A 6 -14.35 -9.55 2.88
C GLY A 6 -14.73 -8.62 4.02
N SER A 7 -15.77 -8.91 4.80
CA SER A 7 -16.03 -8.21 6.06
C SER A 7 -15.20 -8.80 7.20
N THR A 8 -14.79 -7.94 8.12
CA THR A 8 -13.97 -8.34 9.29
C THR A 8 -14.87 -8.56 10.51
N VAL A 9 -14.70 -9.71 11.16
CA VAL A 9 -15.34 -9.96 12.46
C VAL A 9 -14.61 -9.14 13.53
N ILE A 10 -15.32 -8.21 14.15
CA ILE A 10 -14.75 -7.28 15.14
C ILE A 10 -14.80 -7.91 16.53
N SER A 11 -15.92 -8.55 16.85
CA SER A 11 -16.12 -9.23 18.14
C SER A 11 -17.19 -10.32 18.01
N GLY A 12 -17.21 -11.23 18.99
CA GLY A 12 -18.17 -12.33 19.05
C GLY A 12 -17.79 -13.52 18.16
N ALA A 13 -18.64 -14.54 18.18
CA ALA A 13 -18.53 -15.75 17.36
C ALA A 13 -19.92 -16.13 16.82
N ALA A 14 -19.94 -16.63 15.60
CA ALA A 14 -21.16 -17.10 14.96
C ALA A 14 -20.89 -18.36 14.13
N LYS A 15 -21.92 -19.17 13.94
CA LYS A 15 -21.94 -20.28 12.98
C LYS A 15 -22.82 -19.87 11.80
N GLY A 16 -22.35 -20.12 10.58
CA GLY A 16 -23.05 -19.77 9.36
C GLY A 16 -23.01 -20.89 8.33
N ILE A 17 -23.96 -20.87 7.40
CA ILE A 17 -23.99 -21.75 6.24
C ILE A 17 -23.52 -20.94 5.04
N VAL A 18 -22.51 -21.45 4.32
CA VAL A 18 -22.00 -20.82 3.10
C VAL A 18 -22.98 -21.08 1.96
N PHE A 19 -23.62 -20.04 1.41
CA PHE A 19 -24.57 -20.16 0.29
C PHE A 19 -24.02 -19.65 -1.05
N ALA A 20 -22.94 -18.86 -1.04
CA ALA A 20 -22.26 -18.37 -2.24
C ALA A 20 -20.76 -18.39 -2.06
N THR A 21 -20.00 -18.72 -3.11
CA THR A 21 -18.54 -18.78 -3.11
C THR A 21 -17.95 -18.11 -4.35
N GLY A 22 -16.69 -17.66 -4.26
CA GLY A 22 -15.94 -17.10 -5.38
C GLY A 22 -16.65 -15.92 -6.04
N ASN A 23 -16.77 -15.96 -7.35
CA ASN A 23 -17.40 -14.90 -8.15
C ASN A 23 -18.90 -14.68 -7.90
N ARG A 24 -19.56 -15.58 -7.19
CA ARG A 24 -20.99 -15.46 -6.81
C ARG A 24 -21.19 -14.74 -5.48
N THR A 25 -20.13 -14.47 -4.73
CA THR A 25 -20.19 -13.64 -3.53
C THR A 25 -20.38 -12.17 -3.88
N TYR A 26 -20.86 -11.36 -2.93
CA TYR A 26 -20.97 -9.92 -3.11
C TYR A 26 -19.61 -9.29 -3.44
N LEU A 27 -18.55 -9.70 -2.73
CA LEU A 27 -17.19 -9.28 -3.02
C LEU A 27 -16.72 -9.71 -4.42
N GLY A 28 -17.05 -10.94 -4.84
CA GLY A 28 -16.76 -11.43 -6.18
C GLY A 28 -17.44 -10.62 -7.28
N THR A 29 -18.66 -10.12 -7.01
CA THR A 29 -19.38 -9.22 -7.93
C THR A 29 -18.69 -7.86 -8.02
N ILE A 30 -18.26 -7.30 -6.89
CA ILE A 30 -17.48 -6.07 -6.85
C ILE A 30 -16.13 -6.27 -7.58
N ALA A 31 -15.43 -7.35 -7.29
CA ALA A 31 -14.15 -7.68 -7.93
C ALA A 31 -14.29 -7.79 -9.46
N ARG A 32 -15.37 -8.42 -9.95
CA ARG A 32 -15.64 -8.51 -11.38
C ARG A 32 -15.91 -7.15 -12.02
N ASN A 33 -16.63 -6.27 -11.34
CA ASN A 33 -16.87 -4.90 -11.83
C ASN A 33 -15.61 -4.03 -11.78
N LEU A 34 -14.67 -4.36 -10.88
CA LEU A 34 -13.35 -3.73 -10.81
C LEU A 34 -12.34 -4.35 -11.80
N THR A 35 -12.63 -5.53 -12.42
CA THR A 35 -11.80 -6.11 -13.49
C THR A 35 -11.99 -5.44 -14.86
N GLY A 36 -12.60 -4.25 -14.92
CA GLY A 36 -12.53 -3.35 -16.07
C GLY A 36 -11.07 -3.13 -16.48
N HIS A 37 -10.83 -2.91 -17.76
CA HIS A 37 -9.50 -2.72 -18.34
C HIS A 37 -8.67 -1.79 -17.45
N ARG A 38 -7.52 -2.27 -16.99
CA ARG A 38 -6.50 -1.38 -16.42
C ARG A 38 -6.20 -0.27 -17.40
N ALA A 39 -6.07 0.95 -16.93
CA ALA A 39 -5.62 2.05 -17.75
C ALA A 39 -4.30 1.68 -18.41
N THR A 40 -4.18 1.96 -19.71
CA THR A 40 -2.93 1.73 -20.45
C THR A 40 -1.80 2.51 -19.78
N THR A 41 -0.72 1.82 -19.46
CA THR A 41 0.43 2.43 -18.76
C THR A 41 1.12 3.50 -19.61
N ALA A 42 1.87 4.39 -18.98
CA ALA A 42 2.69 5.37 -19.70
C ALA A 42 3.66 4.70 -20.69
N PHE A 43 4.17 3.53 -20.32
CA PHE A 43 5.05 2.72 -21.18
C PHE A 43 4.31 2.15 -22.41
N ASP A 44 3.11 1.57 -22.24
CA ASP A 44 2.31 1.05 -23.37
C ASP A 44 1.98 2.17 -24.35
N LYS A 45 1.65 3.36 -23.84
CA LYS A 45 1.46 4.57 -24.65
C LYS A 45 2.75 4.97 -25.39
N GLY A 46 3.91 4.86 -24.71
CA GLY A 46 5.22 5.13 -25.28
C GLY A 46 5.57 4.18 -26.42
N ILE A 47 5.45 2.87 -26.23
CA ILE A 47 5.68 1.85 -27.29
C ILE A 47 4.73 2.09 -28.45
N SER A 48 3.45 2.32 -28.20
CA SER A 48 2.47 2.59 -29.25
C SER A 48 2.85 3.83 -30.07
N LYS A 49 3.33 4.90 -29.45
CA LYS A 49 3.81 6.11 -30.14
C LYS A 49 5.01 5.80 -31.02
N VAL A 50 5.99 5.03 -30.54
CA VAL A 50 7.18 4.64 -31.32
C VAL A 50 6.77 3.76 -32.49
N SER A 51 5.94 2.75 -32.28
CA SER A 51 5.41 1.89 -33.34
C SER A 51 4.67 2.68 -34.42
N PHE A 52 3.83 3.63 -34.01
CA PHE A 52 3.09 4.50 -34.93
C PHE A 52 4.02 5.43 -35.73
N LEU A 53 5.08 5.93 -35.09
CA LEU A 53 6.11 6.72 -35.77
C LEU A 53 6.80 5.90 -36.87
N LEU A 54 7.21 4.67 -36.55
CA LEU A 54 7.86 3.77 -37.51
C LEU A 54 6.93 3.41 -38.68
N ILE A 55 5.65 3.13 -38.41
CA ILE A 55 4.65 2.87 -39.45
C ILE A 55 4.47 4.07 -40.37
N ARG A 56 4.35 5.30 -39.81
CA ARG A 56 4.27 6.51 -40.62
C ARG A 56 5.49 6.70 -41.50
N PHE A 57 6.66 6.45 -40.92
CA PHE A 57 7.92 6.55 -41.68
C PHE A 57 7.96 5.52 -42.81
N MET A 58 7.58 4.28 -42.57
CA MET A 58 7.49 3.22 -43.57
C MET A 58 6.53 3.60 -44.72
N LEU A 59 5.32 4.12 -44.38
CA LEU A 59 4.32 4.51 -45.39
C LEU A 59 4.81 5.63 -46.34
N VAL A 60 5.74 6.45 -45.92
CA VAL A 60 6.34 7.50 -46.75
C VAL A 60 7.53 6.96 -47.54
N MET A 61 8.42 6.24 -46.86
CA MET A 61 9.71 5.87 -47.41
C MET A 61 9.64 4.71 -48.40
N VAL A 62 8.77 3.71 -48.17
CA VAL A 62 8.65 2.55 -49.05
C VAL A 62 8.15 2.95 -50.45
N PRO A 63 7.08 3.72 -50.62
CA PRO A 63 6.71 4.27 -51.95
C PRO A 63 7.81 5.10 -52.57
N PHE A 64 8.50 5.92 -51.78
CA PHE A 64 9.60 6.74 -52.28
C PHE A 64 10.75 5.90 -52.88
N VAL A 65 11.18 4.85 -52.18
CA VAL A 65 12.18 3.89 -52.63
C VAL A 65 11.69 3.14 -53.88
N PHE A 66 10.41 2.73 -53.91
CA PHE A 66 9.79 2.07 -55.05
C PHE A 66 9.85 2.95 -56.31
N PHE A 67 9.37 4.19 -56.24
CA PHE A 67 9.35 5.09 -57.39
C PHE A 67 10.76 5.47 -57.86
N ILE A 68 11.68 5.76 -56.93
CA ILE A 68 13.07 6.08 -57.31
C ILE A 68 13.67 4.93 -58.10
N ASN A 69 13.60 3.71 -57.59
CA ASN A 69 14.19 2.56 -58.28
C ASN A 69 13.47 2.26 -59.58
N GLY A 70 12.14 2.34 -59.64
CA GLY A 70 11.37 2.16 -60.88
C GLY A 70 11.75 3.12 -61.98
N PHE A 71 11.87 4.42 -61.65
CA PHE A 71 12.24 5.46 -62.63
C PHE A 71 13.73 5.45 -63.01
N THR A 72 14.63 5.16 -62.06
CA THR A 72 16.08 5.21 -62.34
C THR A 72 16.61 3.95 -63.02
N LYS A 73 15.99 2.79 -62.77
CA LYS A 73 16.49 1.47 -63.24
C LYS A 73 15.58 0.84 -64.31
N GLY A 74 14.36 1.29 -64.46
CA GLY A 74 13.42 0.85 -65.47
C GLY A 74 12.75 -0.51 -65.20
N ASP A 75 13.16 -1.26 -64.19
CA ASP A 75 12.54 -2.54 -63.75
C ASP A 75 11.63 -2.34 -62.57
N TRP A 76 10.33 -2.25 -62.84
CA TRP A 76 9.30 -2.02 -61.83
C TRP A 76 9.05 -3.23 -60.93
N PHE A 77 9.27 -4.43 -61.45
CA PHE A 77 9.07 -5.66 -60.68
C PHE A 77 10.19 -5.84 -59.64
N GLU A 78 11.43 -5.63 -60.04
CA GLU A 78 12.58 -5.66 -59.15
C GLU A 78 12.50 -4.53 -58.12
N ALA A 79 12.09 -3.32 -58.53
CA ALA A 79 11.87 -2.19 -57.63
C ALA A 79 10.77 -2.48 -56.57
N PHE A 80 9.72 -3.22 -56.96
CA PHE A 80 8.65 -3.62 -56.06
C PHE A 80 9.13 -4.63 -54.99
N ILE A 81 9.83 -5.70 -55.42
CA ILE A 81 10.38 -6.68 -54.49
C ILE A 81 11.39 -6.04 -53.53
N PHE A 82 12.20 -5.12 -54.04
CA PHE A 82 13.16 -4.38 -53.23
C PHE A 82 12.46 -3.50 -52.20
N ALA A 83 11.43 -2.75 -52.61
CA ALA A 83 10.64 -1.89 -51.70
C ALA A 83 9.94 -2.71 -50.59
N ILE A 84 9.41 -3.91 -50.92
CA ILE A 84 8.85 -4.81 -49.90
C ILE A 84 9.93 -5.28 -48.93
N SER A 85 11.11 -5.65 -49.43
CA SER A 85 12.23 -6.09 -48.54
C SER A 85 12.68 -4.99 -47.59
N VAL A 86 12.67 -3.75 -48.06
CA VAL A 86 12.92 -2.57 -47.26
C VAL A 86 11.81 -2.37 -46.21
N ALA A 87 10.53 -2.57 -46.57
CA ALA A 87 9.40 -2.47 -45.64
C ALA A 87 9.51 -3.49 -44.50
N VAL A 88 9.83 -4.74 -44.82
CA VAL A 88 10.05 -5.80 -43.81
C VAL A 88 11.18 -5.40 -42.86
N GLY A 89 12.32 -4.91 -43.38
CA GLY A 89 13.44 -4.50 -42.56
C GLY A 89 13.19 -3.28 -41.64
N LEU A 90 12.12 -2.48 -41.89
CA LEU A 90 11.73 -1.37 -41.05
C LEU A 90 10.81 -1.79 -39.89
N THR A 91 10.19 -2.97 -39.97
CA THR A 91 9.26 -3.44 -38.97
C THR A 91 10.04 -3.95 -37.74
N PRO A 92 9.77 -3.48 -36.53
CA PRO A 92 10.47 -3.97 -35.33
C PRO A 92 9.88 -5.32 -34.90
N GLU A 93 10.09 -6.39 -35.68
CA GLU A 93 9.44 -7.69 -35.47
C GLU A 93 9.83 -8.34 -34.15
N MET A 94 11.06 -8.10 -33.67
CA MET A 94 11.58 -8.67 -32.43
C MET A 94 11.18 -7.89 -31.17
N LEU A 95 10.54 -6.73 -31.29
CA LEU A 95 10.17 -5.89 -30.13
C LEU A 95 9.36 -6.65 -29.07
N PRO A 96 8.27 -7.37 -29.41
CA PRO A 96 7.50 -8.11 -28.39
C PRO A 96 8.34 -9.21 -27.72
N MET A 97 9.17 -9.91 -28.47
CA MET A 97 10.03 -10.99 -27.97
C MET A 97 11.10 -10.43 -27.00
N ILE A 98 11.80 -9.38 -27.40
CA ILE A 98 12.86 -8.77 -26.56
C ILE A 98 12.27 -8.13 -25.29
N VAL A 99 11.12 -7.46 -25.39
CA VAL A 99 10.40 -6.94 -24.21
C VAL A 99 10.04 -8.07 -23.26
N THR A 100 9.44 -9.15 -23.78
CA THR A 100 9.05 -10.31 -22.96
C THR A 100 10.26 -10.99 -22.31
N ALA A 101 11.36 -11.15 -23.04
CA ALA A 101 12.60 -11.73 -22.52
C ALA A 101 13.20 -10.87 -21.40
N ASN A 102 13.23 -9.53 -21.58
CA ASN A 102 13.67 -8.60 -20.55
C ASN A 102 12.80 -8.68 -19.28
N LEU A 103 11.48 -8.66 -19.45
CA LEU A 103 10.54 -8.74 -18.32
C LEU A 103 10.65 -10.08 -17.59
N SER A 104 10.78 -11.18 -18.33
CA SER A 104 10.95 -12.51 -17.72
C SER A 104 12.25 -12.61 -16.92
N LYS A 105 13.36 -12.11 -17.49
CA LYS A 105 14.63 -12.04 -16.77
C LYS A 105 14.54 -11.12 -15.54
N GLY A 106 13.90 -9.95 -15.66
CA GLY A 106 13.65 -9.04 -14.57
C GLY A 106 12.87 -9.71 -13.45
N ALA A 107 11.77 -10.42 -13.77
CA ALA A 107 10.97 -11.18 -12.82
C ALA A 107 11.79 -12.24 -12.07
N ILE A 108 12.65 -12.99 -12.78
CA ILE A 108 13.55 -14.00 -12.17
C ILE A 108 14.55 -13.32 -11.22
N SER A 109 15.13 -12.18 -11.62
CA SER A 109 16.06 -11.41 -10.77
C SER A 109 15.36 -10.90 -9.51
N MET A 110 14.17 -10.32 -9.64
CA MET A 110 13.34 -9.85 -8.54
C MET A 110 12.95 -10.99 -7.60
N SER A 111 12.60 -12.17 -8.15
CA SER A 111 12.27 -13.35 -7.33
C SER A 111 13.43 -13.79 -6.44
N ARG A 112 14.67 -13.72 -6.92
CA ARG A 112 15.87 -13.99 -6.11
C ARG A 112 16.07 -12.98 -4.98
N LYS A 113 15.52 -11.77 -5.15
CA LYS A 113 15.49 -10.68 -4.17
C LYS A 113 14.16 -10.62 -3.40
N LYS A 114 13.47 -11.77 -3.26
CA LYS A 114 12.26 -11.92 -2.45
C LYS A 114 11.06 -11.08 -2.93
N THR A 115 11.00 -10.77 -4.21
CA THR A 115 9.92 -10.03 -4.85
C THR A 115 9.24 -10.90 -5.91
N ILE A 116 7.97 -11.25 -5.71
CA ILE A 116 7.17 -12.01 -6.67
C ILE A 116 6.41 -11.04 -7.56
N VAL A 117 6.59 -11.18 -8.86
CA VAL A 117 5.87 -10.41 -9.88
C VAL A 117 4.70 -11.22 -10.40
N LYS A 118 3.47 -10.77 -10.16
CA LYS A 118 2.23 -11.38 -10.67
C LYS A 118 1.92 -10.89 -12.08
N ASN A 119 2.24 -9.64 -12.38
CA ASN A 119 2.03 -9.00 -13.67
C ASN A 119 3.37 -8.50 -14.21
N LEU A 120 3.84 -9.13 -15.29
CA LEU A 120 5.15 -8.78 -15.88
C LEU A 120 5.24 -7.31 -16.31
N ASN A 121 4.14 -6.73 -16.81
CA ASN A 121 4.13 -5.34 -17.24
C ASN A 121 4.35 -4.36 -16.07
N ALA A 122 4.05 -4.76 -14.85
CA ALA A 122 4.29 -3.94 -13.66
C ALA A 122 5.79 -3.69 -13.40
N ILE A 123 6.70 -4.55 -13.90
CA ILE A 123 8.15 -4.36 -13.73
C ILE A 123 8.61 -3.03 -14.33
N GLN A 124 8.04 -2.65 -15.45
CA GLN A 124 8.39 -1.42 -16.16
C GLN A 124 7.96 -0.19 -15.36
N ASN A 125 6.72 -0.21 -14.86
CA ASN A 125 6.20 0.85 -14.00
C ASN A 125 7.00 0.91 -12.70
N PHE A 126 7.41 -0.23 -12.15
CA PHE A 126 8.22 -0.30 -10.94
C PHE A 126 9.57 0.41 -11.11
N GLY A 127 10.20 0.25 -12.28
CA GLY A 127 11.41 1.01 -12.62
C GLY A 127 11.16 2.49 -12.91
N ALA A 128 9.98 2.84 -13.40
CA ALA A 128 9.60 4.22 -13.71
C ALA A 128 9.00 4.98 -12.51
N MET A 129 8.72 4.28 -11.41
CA MET A 129 8.08 4.85 -10.23
C MET A 129 8.88 6.02 -9.66
N ASN A 130 8.21 7.16 -9.49
CA ASN A 130 8.75 8.38 -8.87
C ASN A 130 8.01 8.77 -7.57
N ILE A 131 6.83 8.21 -7.31
CA ILE A 131 6.10 8.38 -6.05
C ILE A 131 5.71 7.01 -5.51
N LEU A 132 6.05 6.76 -4.25
CA LEU A 132 5.57 5.63 -3.48
C LEU A 132 4.59 6.12 -2.42
N CYS A 133 3.33 5.75 -2.56
CA CYS A 133 2.33 5.89 -1.51
C CYS A 133 2.34 4.64 -0.63
N THR A 134 2.40 4.80 0.68
CA THR A 134 2.44 3.67 1.62
C THR A 134 1.46 3.87 2.75
N ASP A 135 0.80 2.79 3.20
CA ASP A 135 0.13 2.83 4.49
C ASP A 135 1.18 2.85 5.61
N LYS A 136 0.81 3.39 6.77
CA LYS A 136 1.68 3.46 7.94
C LYS A 136 1.83 2.10 8.61
N THR A 137 0.68 1.47 8.92
CA THR A 137 0.62 0.29 9.80
C THR A 137 1.14 -0.94 9.09
N GLY A 138 2.08 -1.62 9.76
CA GLY A 138 2.65 -2.85 9.22
C GLY A 138 3.63 -2.63 8.06
N THR A 139 3.68 -1.46 7.46
CA THR A 139 4.61 -1.12 6.38
C THR A 139 5.82 -0.33 6.90
N LEU A 140 5.57 0.87 7.45
CA LEU A 140 6.60 1.67 8.10
C LEU A 140 6.87 1.20 9.53
N THR A 141 5.86 0.59 10.17
CA THR A 141 5.93 0.11 11.54
C THR A 141 5.98 -1.42 11.59
N CYS A 142 6.44 -1.96 12.72
CA CYS A 142 6.42 -3.37 13.00
C CYS A 142 4.97 -3.87 13.14
N ASP A 143 4.70 -5.15 12.79
CA ASP A 143 3.37 -5.76 13.01
C ASP A 143 3.09 -6.07 14.49
N LYS A 144 3.95 -5.61 15.39
CA LYS A 144 3.88 -5.87 16.81
C LYS A 144 3.66 -4.57 17.57
N ILE A 145 2.47 -4.40 18.10
CA ILE A 145 2.18 -3.34 19.07
C ILE A 145 2.73 -3.74 20.43
N VAL A 146 3.39 -2.82 21.11
CA VAL A 146 3.95 -3.00 22.45
C VAL A 146 3.19 -2.11 23.43
N LEU A 147 2.83 -2.65 24.60
CA LEU A 147 2.32 -1.85 25.71
C LEU A 147 3.53 -1.17 26.39
N GLU A 148 3.65 0.14 26.16
CA GLU A 148 4.80 0.92 26.63
C GLU A 148 4.55 1.52 28.03
N LYS A 149 3.32 2.02 28.26
CA LYS A 149 2.96 2.68 29.53
C LYS A 149 1.55 2.33 29.98
N TYR A 150 1.36 2.25 31.29
CA TYR A 150 0.06 2.08 31.93
C TYR A 150 -0.01 2.99 33.16
N ILE A 151 -0.57 4.18 32.97
CA ILE A 151 -0.47 5.34 33.87
C ILE A 151 -1.80 5.70 34.52
N ASN A 152 -1.74 6.23 35.74
CA ASN A 152 -2.89 6.68 36.48
C ASN A 152 -3.64 7.84 35.80
N ALA A 153 -4.90 8.06 36.19
CA ALA A 153 -5.76 9.10 35.61
C ALA A 153 -5.22 10.52 35.77
N ASP A 154 -4.36 10.76 36.75
CA ASP A 154 -3.70 12.06 37.00
C ASP A 154 -2.39 12.23 36.23
N GLY A 155 -1.94 11.21 35.49
CA GLY A 155 -0.66 11.19 34.78
C GLY A 155 0.54 10.84 35.69
N SER A 156 0.31 10.52 36.95
CA SER A 156 1.34 10.05 37.87
C SER A 156 1.55 8.53 37.70
N ALA A 157 2.75 8.06 38.00
CA ALA A 157 3.18 6.67 37.97
C ALA A 157 3.05 5.98 36.58
N ASP A 158 4.17 5.70 35.96
CA ASP A 158 4.25 5.09 34.63
C ASP A 158 3.90 3.59 34.61
N GLU A 159 3.78 2.90 35.77
CA GLU A 159 3.56 1.45 35.87
C GLU A 159 2.52 1.08 36.92
N SER A 160 1.28 1.50 36.74
CA SER A 160 0.18 1.19 37.67
C SER A 160 -0.32 -0.26 37.48
N ARG A 161 0.09 -1.17 38.36
CA ARG A 161 -0.38 -2.57 38.39
C ARG A 161 -1.90 -2.70 38.39
N ARG A 162 -2.62 -1.72 38.98
CA ARG A 162 -4.07 -1.71 39.01
C ARG A 162 -4.67 -1.55 37.62
N ILE A 163 -4.16 -0.63 36.83
CA ILE A 163 -4.61 -0.38 35.45
C ILE A 163 -4.31 -1.57 34.58
N LEU A 164 -3.09 -2.09 34.67
CA LEU A 164 -2.67 -3.29 33.93
C LEU A 164 -3.59 -4.49 34.24
N ARG A 165 -3.94 -4.70 35.51
CA ARG A 165 -4.86 -5.76 35.93
C ARG A 165 -6.25 -5.60 35.30
N HIS A 166 -6.83 -4.41 35.33
CA HIS A 166 -8.15 -4.16 34.74
C HIS A 166 -8.11 -4.31 33.21
N ALA A 167 -7.08 -3.79 32.58
CA ALA A 167 -6.86 -3.97 31.14
C ALA A 167 -6.71 -5.46 30.77
N TYR A 168 -5.97 -6.22 31.59
CA TYR A 168 -5.82 -7.67 31.43
C TYR A 168 -7.17 -8.38 31.52
N PHE A 169 -7.99 -8.11 32.53
CA PHE A 169 -9.32 -8.73 32.65
C PHE A 169 -10.20 -8.42 31.45
N ASN A 170 -10.24 -7.17 31.00
CA ASN A 170 -11.00 -6.78 29.85
C ASN A 170 -10.51 -7.53 28.58
N SER A 171 -9.19 -7.60 28.34
CA SER A 171 -8.61 -8.28 27.18
C SER A 171 -8.69 -9.83 27.27
N TYR A 172 -8.66 -10.39 28.48
CA TYR A 172 -8.69 -11.84 28.69
C TYR A 172 -10.10 -12.41 28.54
N PHE A 173 -11.09 -11.79 29.21
CA PHE A 173 -12.46 -12.30 29.29
C PHE A 173 -13.33 -11.94 28.07
N GLN A 174 -12.90 -11.03 27.20
CA GLN A 174 -13.61 -10.76 25.95
C GLN A 174 -13.67 -12.01 25.06
N THR A 175 -14.79 -12.21 24.36
CA THR A 175 -14.93 -13.25 23.34
C THR A 175 -14.54 -12.75 21.95
N GLY A 176 -14.19 -13.68 21.05
CA GLY A 176 -13.82 -13.37 19.67
C GLY A 176 -12.32 -13.14 19.47
N LEU A 177 -11.99 -12.58 18.32
CA LEU A 177 -10.60 -12.34 17.91
C LEU A 177 -10.02 -11.15 18.71
N LYS A 178 -8.91 -11.42 19.40
CA LYS A 178 -8.17 -10.39 20.12
C LYS A 178 -7.37 -9.55 19.15
N ASN A 179 -7.56 -8.24 19.22
CA ASN A 179 -6.79 -7.28 18.42
C ASN A 179 -5.33 -7.20 18.88
N LEU A 180 -4.50 -6.45 18.14
CA LEU A 180 -3.07 -6.33 18.46
C LEU A 180 -2.80 -5.68 19.83
N MET A 181 -3.62 -4.74 20.27
CA MET A 181 -3.51 -4.10 21.59
C MET A 181 -3.87 -5.07 22.71
N ASP A 182 -4.90 -5.91 22.51
CA ASP A 182 -5.24 -6.97 23.45
C ASP A 182 -4.11 -7.99 23.60
N LYS A 183 -3.53 -8.41 22.45
CA LYS A 183 -2.38 -9.31 22.44
C LYS A 183 -1.17 -8.69 23.16
N ALA A 184 -0.93 -7.39 22.98
CA ALA A 184 0.14 -6.69 23.68
C ALA A 184 -0.06 -6.67 25.21
N ILE A 185 -1.28 -6.40 25.68
CA ILE A 185 -1.61 -6.46 27.12
C ILE A 185 -1.37 -7.88 27.67
N LEU A 186 -1.90 -8.90 26.97
CA LEU A 186 -1.79 -10.29 27.42
C LEU A 186 -0.34 -10.79 27.44
N SER A 187 0.47 -10.40 26.46
CA SER A 187 1.90 -10.73 26.37
C SER A 187 2.66 -10.07 27.54
N HIS A 188 2.43 -8.79 27.78
CA HIS A 188 3.10 -8.03 28.85
C HIS A 188 2.77 -8.60 30.23
N VAL A 189 1.51 -8.94 30.49
CA VAL A 189 1.08 -9.58 31.76
C VAL A 189 1.71 -10.95 31.94
N LYS A 190 1.89 -11.71 30.86
CA LYS A 190 2.57 -13.01 30.88
C LYS A 190 4.06 -12.86 31.20
N GLU A 191 4.73 -11.87 30.63
CA GLU A 191 6.14 -11.56 30.91
C GLU A 191 6.37 -11.18 32.39
N LEU A 192 5.40 -10.48 33.00
CA LEU A 192 5.42 -10.13 34.42
C LEU A 192 4.95 -11.27 35.36
N ASN A 193 4.66 -12.47 34.84
CA ASN A 193 4.13 -13.61 35.61
C ASN A 193 2.83 -13.33 36.39
N LEU A 194 1.99 -12.40 35.91
CA LEU A 194 0.74 -11.99 36.53
C LEU A 194 -0.51 -12.70 35.97
N ALA A 195 -0.33 -13.70 35.12
CA ALA A 195 -1.44 -14.41 34.46
C ALA A 195 -2.38 -15.15 35.43
N HIS A 196 -1.91 -15.48 36.64
CA HIS A 196 -2.70 -16.12 37.70
C HIS A 196 -3.84 -15.24 38.25
N LEU A 197 -3.80 -13.92 38.02
CA LEU A 197 -4.84 -12.99 38.48
C LEU A 197 -6.26 -13.33 37.97
N LYS A 198 -6.36 -14.03 36.84
CA LYS A 198 -7.64 -14.49 36.26
C LYS A 198 -8.33 -15.58 37.10
N ASP A 199 -7.57 -16.35 37.89
CA ASP A 199 -8.06 -17.55 38.58
C ASP A 199 -9.00 -17.20 39.76
N ASP A 200 -9.02 -15.93 40.17
CA ASP A 200 -9.89 -15.39 41.22
C ASP A 200 -11.17 -14.74 40.69
N TYR A 201 -11.35 -14.71 39.35
CA TYR A 201 -12.48 -14.04 38.71
C TYR A 201 -13.13 -14.92 37.65
N MET A 202 -14.45 -14.74 37.48
CA MET A 202 -15.19 -15.35 36.40
C MET A 202 -15.88 -14.29 35.54
N LYS A 203 -16.03 -14.57 34.25
CA LYS A 203 -16.82 -13.74 33.35
C LYS A 203 -18.30 -13.95 33.62
N VAL A 204 -19.03 -12.85 33.77
CA VAL A 204 -20.50 -12.83 33.84
C VAL A 204 -21.08 -12.50 32.48
N ASP A 205 -20.67 -11.38 31.87
CA ASP A 205 -21.18 -10.91 30.59
C ASP A 205 -20.15 -10.02 29.88
N GLU A 206 -20.46 -9.59 28.66
CA GLU A 206 -19.67 -8.59 27.94
C GLU A 206 -20.55 -7.70 27.05
N ILE A 207 -20.14 -6.44 26.90
CA ILE A 207 -20.70 -5.52 25.91
C ILE A 207 -19.65 -5.39 24.82
N PRO A 208 -19.86 -6.02 23.64
CA PRO A 208 -18.85 -6.12 22.60
C PRO A 208 -18.42 -4.76 22.06
N PHE A 209 -17.23 -4.72 21.47
CA PHE A 209 -16.74 -3.53 20.78
C PHE A 209 -17.61 -3.20 19.57
N ASP A 210 -17.88 -1.91 19.37
CA ASP A 210 -18.38 -1.40 18.08
C ASP A 210 -17.65 -0.12 17.67
N PHE A 211 -17.66 0.18 16.38
CA PHE A 211 -16.92 1.32 15.80
C PHE A 211 -17.51 2.68 16.15
N ILE A 212 -18.80 2.75 16.47
CA ILE A 212 -19.46 4.01 16.82
C ILE A 212 -19.08 4.39 18.24
N ARG A 213 -19.19 3.43 19.17
CA ARG A 213 -18.85 3.62 20.58
C ARG A 213 -17.36 3.59 20.88
N ARG A 214 -16.54 2.99 20.02
CA ARG A 214 -15.07 2.83 20.14
C ARG A 214 -14.60 2.36 21.52
N ARG A 215 -15.43 1.57 22.21
CA ARG A 215 -15.15 0.99 23.53
C ARG A 215 -15.82 -0.37 23.66
N MET A 216 -15.31 -1.14 24.61
CA MET A 216 -15.88 -2.44 24.98
C MET A 216 -15.83 -2.61 26.49
N SER A 217 -16.78 -3.38 27.02
CA SER A 217 -16.88 -3.67 28.45
C SER A 217 -16.96 -5.15 28.72
N VAL A 218 -16.37 -5.56 29.85
CA VAL A 218 -16.48 -6.93 30.37
C VAL A 218 -17.00 -6.85 31.79
N VAL A 219 -17.94 -7.71 32.14
CA VAL A 219 -18.48 -7.86 33.49
C VAL A 219 -17.86 -9.09 34.09
N ILE A 220 -17.18 -8.91 35.22
CA ILE A 220 -16.54 -10.01 35.96
C ILE A 220 -17.04 -10.05 37.40
N GLU A 221 -16.97 -11.25 37.98
CA GLU A 221 -17.32 -11.50 39.39
C GLU A 221 -16.13 -12.17 40.10
N ASP A 222 -15.81 -11.70 41.28
CA ASP A 222 -14.79 -12.29 42.12
C ASP A 222 -15.34 -13.47 42.97
N LYS A 223 -14.47 -14.20 43.64
CA LYS A 223 -14.82 -15.34 44.50
C LYS A 223 -15.75 -14.99 45.67
N GLN A 224 -15.90 -13.70 45.97
CA GLN A 224 -16.76 -13.19 47.04
C GLN A 224 -18.13 -12.73 46.50
N GLY A 225 -18.38 -12.92 45.17
CA GLY A 225 -19.63 -12.51 44.52
C GLY A 225 -19.72 -11.03 44.22
N LYS A 226 -18.61 -10.28 44.28
CA LYS A 226 -18.57 -8.87 43.95
C LYS A 226 -18.40 -8.70 42.46
N ARG A 227 -19.33 -7.99 41.81
CA ARG A 227 -19.31 -7.73 40.37
C ARG A 227 -18.73 -6.36 40.05
N GLN A 228 -18.06 -6.29 38.90
CA GLN A 228 -17.55 -5.05 38.34
C GLN A 228 -17.62 -5.03 36.81
N ILE A 229 -17.95 -3.89 36.24
CA ILE A 229 -17.81 -3.61 34.82
C ILE A 229 -16.45 -2.95 34.61
N ILE A 230 -15.69 -3.45 33.62
CA ILE A 230 -14.42 -2.87 33.20
C ILE A 230 -14.55 -2.48 31.74
N THR A 231 -14.41 -1.19 31.44
CA THR A 231 -14.51 -0.65 30.10
C THR A 231 -13.14 -0.17 29.63
N LYS A 232 -12.79 -0.52 28.40
CA LYS A 232 -11.57 -0.07 27.71
C LYS A 232 -11.95 0.50 26.34
N GLY A 233 -11.39 1.65 25.95
CA GLY A 233 -11.70 2.26 24.66
C GLY A 233 -10.95 3.56 24.39
N ALA A 234 -11.36 4.25 23.33
CA ALA A 234 -10.83 5.56 22.99
C ALA A 234 -11.05 6.55 24.14
N VAL A 235 -10.08 7.42 24.39
CA VAL A 235 -10.08 8.29 25.57
C VAL A 235 -11.33 9.15 25.64
N GLU A 236 -11.73 9.76 24.53
CA GLU A 236 -12.91 10.64 24.45
C GLU A 236 -14.21 9.88 24.76
N GLU A 237 -14.35 8.68 24.21
CA GLU A 237 -15.53 7.83 24.34
C GLU A 237 -15.68 7.23 25.76
N VAL A 238 -14.55 6.92 26.39
CA VAL A 238 -14.55 6.47 27.80
C VAL A 238 -14.82 7.63 28.73
N LEU A 239 -14.25 8.81 28.52
CA LEU A 239 -14.52 10.00 29.29
C LEU A 239 -16.01 10.42 29.26
N ALA A 240 -16.68 10.18 28.12
CA ALA A 240 -18.10 10.52 27.97
C ALA A 240 -19.03 9.72 28.89
N ILE A 241 -18.63 8.51 29.33
CA ILE A 241 -19.41 7.65 30.23
C ILE A 241 -18.93 7.72 31.69
N CYS A 242 -17.84 8.45 31.95
CA CYS A 242 -17.29 8.60 33.29
C CYS A 242 -17.90 9.81 34.01
N SER A 243 -18.36 9.61 35.24
CA SER A 243 -18.78 10.65 36.15
C SER A 243 -17.74 10.95 37.24
N HIS A 244 -16.81 10.01 37.45
CA HIS A 244 -15.78 10.08 38.48
C HIS A 244 -14.41 9.66 37.90
N THR A 245 -13.38 10.00 38.66
CA THR A 245 -12.00 9.56 38.41
C THR A 245 -11.36 9.15 39.72
N GLU A 246 -10.37 8.23 39.64
CA GLU A 246 -9.69 7.73 40.83
C GLU A 246 -8.22 8.16 40.86
N PHE A 247 -7.80 8.71 42.01
CA PHE A 247 -6.40 9.03 42.27
C PHE A 247 -5.98 8.45 43.64
N ASN A 248 -4.90 7.70 43.64
CA ASN A 248 -4.33 7.11 44.87
C ASN A 248 -5.37 6.37 45.76
N GLY A 249 -6.28 5.64 45.12
CA GLY A 249 -7.32 4.86 45.76
C GLY A 249 -8.53 5.67 46.23
N LYS A 250 -8.59 6.99 46.00
CA LYS A 250 -9.74 7.84 46.29
C LYS A 250 -10.47 8.25 45.02
N VAL A 251 -11.79 8.23 45.07
CA VAL A 251 -12.68 8.58 43.97
C VAL A 251 -13.11 10.03 44.09
N TYR A 252 -12.99 10.78 43.00
CA TYR A 252 -13.35 12.20 42.90
C TYR A 252 -14.33 12.41 41.73
N PRO A 253 -15.23 13.40 41.80
CA PRO A 253 -16.04 13.79 40.67
C PRO A 253 -15.18 14.22 39.49
N LEU A 254 -15.53 13.79 38.28
CA LEU A 254 -14.83 14.13 37.04
C LEU A 254 -15.29 15.52 36.56
N THR A 255 -14.58 16.55 36.96
CA THR A 255 -14.83 17.94 36.55
C THR A 255 -14.31 18.20 35.12
N ASP A 256 -14.79 19.29 34.50
CA ASP A 256 -14.32 19.66 33.13
C ASP A 256 -12.83 20.00 33.12
N SER A 257 -12.26 20.50 34.19
CA SER A 257 -10.82 20.69 34.35
C SER A 257 -10.06 19.37 34.31
N LEU A 258 -10.59 18.32 34.97
CA LEU A 258 -9.98 16.98 34.96
C LEU A 258 -10.16 16.30 33.61
N LYS A 259 -11.27 16.50 32.89
CA LYS A 259 -11.45 16.04 31.52
C LYS A 259 -10.43 16.70 30.55
N ALA A 260 -10.24 18.01 30.70
CA ALA A 260 -9.23 18.72 29.91
C ALA A 260 -7.79 18.26 30.24
N LYS A 261 -7.50 17.92 31.51
CA LYS A 261 -6.23 17.32 31.90
C LYS A 261 -6.04 15.92 31.25
N ALA A 262 -7.09 15.09 31.29
CA ALA A 262 -7.10 13.77 30.69
C ALA A 262 -6.79 13.83 29.18
N LYS A 263 -7.41 14.78 28.47
CA LYS A 263 -7.15 15.01 27.05
C LYS A 263 -5.71 15.46 26.80
N ARG A 264 -5.16 16.37 27.60
CA ARG A 264 -3.75 16.79 27.48
C ARG A 264 -2.76 15.63 27.67
N ILE A 265 -3.01 14.75 28.65
CA ILE A 265 -2.18 13.56 28.90
C ILE A 265 -2.20 12.64 27.66
N SER A 266 -3.39 12.39 27.09
CA SER A 266 -3.55 11.61 25.88
C SER A 266 -2.82 12.26 24.69
N ASP A 267 -2.98 13.55 24.47
CA ASP A 267 -2.36 14.29 23.37
C ASP A 267 -0.82 14.29 23.48
N GLU A 268 -0.29 14.40 24.71
CA GLU A 268 1.16 14.34 24.94
C GLU A 268 1.74 12.96 24.56
N MET A 269 1.05 11.89 24.93
CA MET A 269 1.46 10.54 24.54
C MET A 269 1.32 10.30 23.03
N ASN A 270 0.22 10.78 22.44
CA ASN A 270 0.02 10.71 20.99
C ASN A 270 1.14 11.46 20.22
N ARG A 271 1.60 12.62 20.72
CA ARG A 271 2.75 13.36 20.13
C ARG A 271 4.04 12.57 20.17
N LYS A 272 4.18 11.62 21.09
CA LYS A 272 5.31 10.67 21.14
C LYS A 272 5.10 9.44 20.25
N GLY A 273 4.06 9.43 19.42
CA GLY A 273 3.76 8.32 18.51
C GLY A 273 3.00 7.16 19.15
N MET A 274 2.51 7.31 20.39
CA MET A 274 1.80 6.27 21.09
C MET A 274 0.29 6.33 20.82
N ARG A 275 -0.37 5.18 20.74
CA ARG A 275 -1.83 5.08 20.75
C ARG A 275 -2.31 4.95 22.19
N VAL A 276 -3.29 5.76 22.57
CA VAL A 276 -3.76 5.79 23.96
C VAL A 276 -5.17 5.24 24.08
N LEU A 277 -5.37 4.31 25.01
CA LEU A 277 -6.69 3.85 25.44
C LEU A 277 -6.93 4.25 26.91
N ALA A 278 -8.15 4.64 27.23
CA ALA A 278 -8.57 4.83 28.61
C ALA A 278 -9.16 3.54 29.17
N VAL A 279 -9.00 3.35 30.48
CA VAL A 279 -9.59 2.26 31.24
C VAL A 279 -10.44 2.86 32.35
N SER A 280 -11.68 2.39 32.45
CA SER A 280 -12.61 2.77 33.50
C SER A 280 -13.26 1.55 34.15
N GLN A 281 -13.79 1.72 35.33
CA GLN A 281 -14.49 0.66 36.05
C GLN A 281 -15.77 1.19 36.71
N LYS A 282 -16.70 0.28 37.01
CA LYS A 282 -17.82 0.48 37.90
C LYS A 282 -17.94 -0.74 38.81
N SER A 283 -17.90 -0.51 40.12
CA SER A 283 -18.05 -1.57 41.15
C SER A 283 -19.43 -1.47 41.78
N TYR A 284 -19.85 -2.52 42.49
CA TYR A 284 -21.16 -2.57 43.19
C TYR A 284 -22.35 -2.54 42.25
N ILE A 285 -22.32 -3.42 41.22
CA ILE A 285 -23.42 -3.57 40.29
C ILE A 285 -24.44 -4.55 40.87
N GLU A 286 -25.72 -4.29 40.62
CA GLU A 286 -26.81 -5.22 40.96
C GLU A 286 -26.58 -6.59 40.27
N LYS A 287 -27.01 -7.66 40.92
CA LYS A 287 -26.90 -9.04 40.39
C LYS A 287 -27.87 -9.22 39.22
N ASN A 288 -27.50 -8.73 38.06
CA ASN A 288 -28.15 -8.98 36.78
C ASN A 288 -27.20 -9.78 35.91
N ASP A 289 -27.70 -10.76 35.16
CA ASP A 289 -26.87 -11.62 34.28
C ASP A 289 -26.81 -11.11 32.84
N ASN A 290 -27.60 -10.11 32.48
CA ASN A 290 -27.61 -9.49 31.17
C ASN A 290 -27.29 -8.00 31.27
N PHE A 291 -26.22 -7.60 30.60
CA PHE A 291 -25.76 -6.21 30.55
C PHE A 291 -25.85 -5.65 29.13
N SER A 292 -26.08 -4.36 29.03
CA SER A 292 -26.29 -3.67 27.77
C SER A 292 -25.52 -2.35 27.72
N VAL A 293 -25.54 -1.67 26.60
CA VAL A 293 -24.91 -0.34 26.43
C VAL A 293 -25.40 0.69 27.45
N SER A 294 -26.64 0.55 27.93
CA SER A 294 -27.22 1.46 28.95
C SER A 294 -26.54 1.35 30.32
N ASP A 295 -25.81 0.27 30.58
CA ASP A 295 -25.10 0.02 31.83
C ASP A 295 -23.71 0.68 31.86
N GLU A 296 -23.18 1.05 30.67
CA GLU A 296 -21.97 1.82 30.50
C GLU A 296 -22.17 3.31 30.87
N LYS A 297 -22.50 3.59 32.09
CA LYS A 297 -22.71 4.94 32.63
C LYS A 297 -22.20 5.07 34.05
N GLU A 298 -21.90 6.31 34.46
CA GLU A 298 -21.40 6.62 35.81
C GLU A 298 -20.12 5.82 36.14
N MET A 299 -19.26 5.66 35.14
CA MET A 299 -18.00 4.95 35.29
C MET A 299 -16.98 5.81 36.06
N VAL A 300 -15.98 5.14 36.62
CA VAL A 300 -14.82 5.75 37.27
C VAL A 300 -13.61 5.57 36.37
N LEU A 301 -13.04 6.67 35.86
CA LEU A 301 -11.79 6.63 35.11
C LEU A 301 -10.64 6.24 36.07
N ILE A 302 -9.90 5.19 35.72
CA ILE A 302 -8.76 4.72 36.52
C ILE A 302 -7.40 5.03 35.87
N GLY A 303 -7.34 5.20 34.57
CA GLY A 303 -6.10 5.60 33.90
C GLY A 303 -6.05 5.25 32.42
N TYR A 304 -4.82 5.20 31.87
CA TYR A 304 -4.55 5.05 30.45
C TYR A 304 -3.54 3.95 30.18
N LEU A 305 -3.67 3.35 29.01
CA LEU A 305 -2.73 2.46 28.41
C LEU A 305 -2.14 3.15 27.19
N ALA A 306 -0.84 3.22 27.06
CA ALA A 306 -0.17 3.78 25.91
C ALA A 306 0.59 2.66 25.17
N PHE A 307 0.29 2.54 23.90
CA PHE A 307 0.85 1.51 23.03
C PHE A 307 1.75 2.16 21.99
N LEU A 308 2.93 1.61 21.84
CA LEU A 308 3.85 2.00 20.78
C LEU A 308 3.72 1.03 19.61
N ASP A 309 3.66 1.61 18.42
CA ASP A 309 3.78 0.92 17.14
C ASP A 309 5.17 1.29 16.58
N PRO A 310 6.23 0.56 16.97
CA PRO A 310 7.59 0.99 16.68
C PRO A 310 7.86 0.96 15.17
N PRO A 311 8.54 1.98 14.62
CA PRO A 311 8.98 1.94 13.25
C PRO A 311 9.93 0.76 13.04
N LYS A 312 9.94 0.21 11.82
CA LYS A 312 10.92 -0.82 11.46
C LYS A 312 12.32 -0.23 11.46
N PRO A 313 13.31 -0.96 11.97
CA PRO A 313 14.70 -0.48 11.98
C PRO A 313 15.25 -0.12 10.59
N SER A 314 14.80 -0.83 9.55
CA SER A 314 15.20 -0.61 8.15
C SER A 314 14.44 0.53 7.46
N ALA A 315 13.32 1.02 8.02
CA ALA A 315 12.43 1.95 7.32
C ALA A 315 13.11 3.27 6.98
N ALA A 316 13.82 3.87 7.94
CA ALA A 316 14.51 5.16 7.72
C ALA A 316 15.58 5.05 6.63
N GLU A 317 16.37 3.97 6.64
CA GLU A 317 17.40 3.74 5.63
C GLU A 317 16.80 3.48 4.25
N ALA A 318 15.76 2.67 4.17
CA ALA A 318 15.08 2.39 2.91
C ALA A 318 14.43 3.65 2.30
N ILE A 319 13.83 4.51 3.12
CA ILE A 319 13.26 5.79 2.67
C ILE A 319 14.35 6.71 2.15
N ARG A 320 15.50 6.78 2.84
CA ARG A 320 16.63 7.58 2.39
C ARG A 320 17.13 7.10 1.02
N GLN A 321 17.32 5.79 0.83
CA GLN A 321 17.77 5.21 -0.44
C GLN A 321 16.74 5.41 -1.56
N LEU A 322 15.44 5.21 -1.30
CA LEU A 322 14.39 5.53 -2.27
C LEU A 322 14.45 7.00 -2.71
N HIS A 323 14.66 7.91 -1.77
CA HIS A 323 14.83 9.34 -2.06
C HIS A 323 16.07 9.63 -2.92
N GLU A 324 17.19 9.00 -2.62
CA GLU A 324 18.43 9.10 -3.42
C GLU A 324 18.23 8.58 -4.84
N HIS A 325 17.37 7.60 -5.00
CA HIS A 325 16.94 7.10 -6.30
C HIS A 325 15.78 7.90 -6.92
N GLY A 326 15.41 9.07 -6.37
CA GLY A 326 14.37 9.94 -6.92
C GLY A 326 12.95 9.40 -6.78
N VAL A 327 12.69 8.57 -5.76
CA VAL A 327 11.35 8.12 -5.40
C VAL A 327 10.90 8.88 -4.15
N GLU A 328 9.89 9.73 -4.30
CA GLU A 328 9.27 10.43 -3.17
C GLU A 328 8.33 9.48 -2.42
N VAL A 329 8.45 9.43 -1.09
CA VAL A 329 7.58 8.58 -0.25
C VAL A 329 6.49 9.45 0.38
N LYS A 330 5.22 9.08 0.15
CA LYS A 330 4.04 9.71 0.76
C LYS A 330 3.29 8.72 1.63
N VAL A 331 2.91 9.14 2.84
CA VAL A 331 2.18 8.30 3.80
C VAL A 331 0.67 8.57 3.70
N LEU A 332 -0.11 7.54 3.41
CA LEU A 332 -1.57 7.57 3.30
C LEU A 332 -2.20 6.67 4.37
N SER A 333 -2.63 7.23 5.50
CA SER A 333 -3.10 6.46 6.65
C SER A 333 -4.51 6.83 7.10
N GLY A 334 -5.28 5.84 7.58
CA GLY A 334 -6.54 6.06 8.28
C GLY A 334 -6.37 6.47 9.75
N ASP A 335 -5.14 6.46 10.28
CA ASP A 335 -4.83 6.74 11.68
C ASP A 335 -4.90 8.24 12.02
N ASN A 336 -4.82 8.53 13.33
CA ASN A 336 -4.80 9.90 13.86
C ASN A 336 -3.57 10.68 13.35
N ASP A 337 -3.78 11.94 12.98
CA ASP A 337 -2.77 12.84 12.41
C ASP A 337 -1.50 12.95 13.28
N ILE A 338 -1.65 13.12 14.58
CA ILE A 338 -0.51 13.28 15.50
C ILE A 338 0.37 12.03 15.50
N VAL A 339 -0.22 10.85 15.50
CA VAL A 339 0.51 9.57 15.50
C VAL A 339 1.21 9.33 14.15
N VAL A 340 0.51 9.63 13.04
CA VAL A 340 1.10 9.45 11.69
C VAL A 340 2.30 10.36 11.49
N LYS A 341 2.18 11.65 11.88
CA LYS A 341 3.28 12.62 11.84
C LYS A 341 4.47 12.20 12.69
N ALA A 342 4.22 11.72 13.91
CA ALA A 342 5.29 11.29 14.80
C ALA A 342 6.09 10.11 14.21
N ILE A 343 5.41 9.12 13.61
CA ILE A 343 6.07 7.98 12.95
C ILE A 343 6.79 8.44 11.66
N ALA A 344 6.13 9.26 10.83
CA ALA A 344 6.73 9.78 9.60
C ALA A 344 8.04 10.53 9.88
N LEU A 345 8.05 11.38 10.91
CA LEU A 345 9.25 12.11 11.34
C LEU A 345 10.38 11.17 11.82
N GLN A 346 10.03 10.11 12.56
CA GLN A 346 11.03 9.13 13.04
C GLN A 346 11.71 8.36 11.90
N VAL A 347 11.02 8.15 10.79
CA VAL A 347 11.58 7.48 9.61
C VAL A 347 12.14 8.43 8.56
N GLY A 348 12.22 9.74 8.87
CA GLY A 348 12.87 10.75 8.03
C GLY A 348 11.99 11.34 6.92
N ILE A 349 10.66 11.18 7.00
CA ILE A 349 9.72 11.84 6.09
C ILE A 349 9.38 13.23 6.63
N ASP A 350 9.46 14.24 5.77
CA ASP A 350 9.07 15.62 6.12
C ASP A 350 7.57 15.69 6.43
N THR A 351 7.23 16.29 7.56
CA THR A 351 5.85 16.42 8.04
C THR A 351 5.34 17.86 8.01
N SER A 352 6.07 18.77 7.38
CA SER A 352 5.73 20.21 7.29
C SER A 352 4.43 20.44 6.54
N CYS A 353 4.16 19.63 5.50
CA CYS A 353 2.92 19.63 4.74
C CYS A 353 2.14 18.34 5.02
N SER A 354 0.98 18.50 5.66
CA SER A 354 0.07 17.38 5.95
C SER A 354 -1.38 17.75 5.71
N LEU A 355 -2.19 16.78 5.31
CA LEU A 355 -3.63 16.90 5.12
C LEU A 355 -4.39 15.80 5.86
N THR A 356 -5.56 16.14 6.38
CA THR A 356 -6.49 15.17 6.97
C THR A 356 -7.62 14.85 6.01
N GLY A 357 -8.31 13.72 6.21
CA GLY A 357 -9.49 13.37 5.42
C GLY A 357 -10.56 14.46 5.42
N SER A 358 -10.76 15.17 6.54
CA SER A 358 -11.69 16.30 6.63
C SER A 358 -11.25 17.53 5.82
N ASP A 359 -9.95 17.78 5.70
CA ASP A 359 -9.45 18.88 4.87
C ASP A 359 -9.73 18.58 3.39
N ILE A 360 -9.55 17.33 2.98
CA ILE A 360 -9.82 16.88 1.59
C ILE A 360 -11.29 17.04 1.22
N GLU A 361 -12.23 16.77 2.15
CA GLU A 361 -13.66 16.92 1.91
C GLU A 361 -14.11 18.36 1.75
N THR A 362 -13.38 19.31 2.30
CA THR A 362 -13.75 20.75 2.29
C THR A 362 -13.08 21.53 1.18
N MET A 363 -12.05 20.98 0.51
CA MET A 363 -11.29 21.67 -0.54
C MET A 363 -11.93 21.52 -1.91
N ASP A 364 -11.85 22.58 -2.71
CA ASP A 364 -12.15 22.52 -4.15
C ASP A 364 -11.11 21.66 -4.88
N GLU A 365 -11.52 20.99 -5.96
CA GLU A 365 -10.67 20.05 -6.71
C GLU A 365 -9.36 20.68 -7.18
N THR A 366 -9.37 21.93 -7.65
CA THR A 366 -8.18 22.64 -8.11
C THR A 366 -7.20 22.91 -6.97
N VAL A 367 -7.71 23.33 -5.82
CA VAL A 367 -6.93 23.59 -4.62
C VAL A 367 -6.36 22.26 -4.07
N LEU A 368 -7.17 21.20 -4.08
CA LEU A 368 -6.73 19.87 -3.64
C LEU A 368 -5.57 19.35 -4.50
N LYS A 369 -5.62 19.51 -5.83
CA LYS A 369 -4.54 19.09 -6.74
C LYS A 369 -3.20 19.77 -6.40
N GLU A 370 -3.20 21.05 -6.10
CA GLU A 370 -1.99 21.77 -5.69
C GLU A 370 -1.46 21.32 -4.33
N HIS A 371 -2.37 21.09 -3.38
CA HIS A 371 -1.98 20.61 -2.04
C HIS A 371 -1.43 19.20 -2.08
N VAL A 372 -2.04 18.25 -2.78
CA VAL A 372 -1.60 16.85 -2.90
C VAL A 372 -0.18 16.75 -3.45
N LYS A 373 0.20 17.63 -4.38
CA LYS A 373 1.55 17.68 -4.92
C LYS A 373 2.62 17.90 -3.84
N ARG A 374 2.36 18.81 -2.89
CA ARG A 374 3.33 19.22 -1.86
C ARG A 374 3.22 18.41 -0.56
N THR A 375 2.12 17.72 -0.37
CA THR A 375 1.83 16.98 0.87
C THR A 375 2.52 15.63 0.86
N THR A 376 3.19 15.32 1.95
CA THR A 376 3.89 14.04 2.17
C THR A 376 3.13 13.12 3.13
N VAL A 377 2.31 13.70 4.03
CA VAL A 377 1.59 12.96 5.06
C VAL A 377 0.08 13.23 4.97
N PHE A 378 -0.67 12.16 4.76
CA PHE A 378 -2.13 12.17 4.75
C PHE A 378 -2.67 11.27 5.86
N SER A 379 -3.57 11.80 6.69
CA SER A 379 -4.08 11.13 7.89
C SER A 379 -5.60 11.12 7.95
N LYS A 380 -6.18 10.22 8.76
CA LYS A 380 -7.63 10.02 8.89
C LYS A 380 -8.36 9.80 7.56
N LEU A 381 -7.68 9.16 6.61
CA LEU A 381 -8.23 8.91 5.29
C LEU A 381 -9.24 7.76 5.29
N THR A 382 -10.28 7.91 4.48
CA THR A 382 -11.13 6.80 4.04
C THR A 382 -10.48 6.06 2.85
N PRO A 383 -10.86 4.81 2.55
CA PRO A 383 -10.37 4.08 1.38
C PRO A 383 -10.59 4.83 0.05
N LEU A 384 -11.71 5.55 -0.09
CA LEU A 384 -12.02 6.34 -1.29
C LEU A 384 -11.08 7.54 -1.43
N GLN A 385 -10.75 8.21 -0.33
CA GLN A 385 -9.81 9.32 -0.34
C GLN A 385 -8.38 8.87 -0.70
N LYS A 386 -7.95 7.66 -0.28
CA LYS A 386 -6.68 7.09 -0.74
C LYS A 386 -6.64 6.94 -2.27
N THR A 387 -7.71 6.42 -2.88
CA THR A 387 -7.79 6.29 -4.35
C THR A 387 -7.85 7.64 -5.06
N GLN A 388 -8.53 8.62 -4.50
CA GLN A 388 -8.60 9.98 -5.03
C GLN A 388 -7.21 10.65 -5.06
N ILE A 389 -6.44 10.56 -3.98
CA ILE A 389 -5.07 11.09 -3.92
C ILE A 389 -4.18 10.45 -4.99
N ILE A 390 -4.24 9.11 -5.13
CA ILE A 390 -3.47 8.39 -6.15
C ILE A 390 -3.84 8.87 -7.56
N SER A 391 -5.14 9.01 -7.86
CA SER A 391 -5.60 9.52 -9.17
C SER A 391 -5.09 10.93 -9.45
N ILE A 392 -5.12 11.82 -8.45
CA ILE A 392 -4.61 13.19 -8.60
C ILE A 392 -3.11 13.19 -8.90
N LEU A 393 -2.33 12.33 -8.21
CA LEU A 393 -0.89 12.22 -8.46
C LEU A 393 -0.60 11.69 -9.87
N GLN A 394 -1.39 10.71 -10.35
CA GLN A 394 -1.27 10.18 -11.71
C GLN A 394 -1.64 11.23 -12.79
N GLU A 395 -2.64 12.05 -12.55
CA GLU A 395 -3.01 13.17 -13.45
C GLU A 395 -1.90 14.23 -13.58
N GLN A 396 -0.96 14.27 -12.64
CA GLN A 396 0.21 15.15 -12.64
C GLN A 396 1.45 14.50 -13.27
N ASP A 397 1.26 13.52 -14.17
CA ASP A 397 2.31 12.78 -14.88
C ASP A 397 3.28 12.00 -13.97
N ASN A 398 2.83 11.61 -12.77
CA ASN A 398 3.63 10.73 -11.90
C ASN A 398 3.30 9.25 -12.15
N THR A 399 4.30 8.41 -11.99
CA THR A 399 4.14 6.95 -11.89
C THR A 399 4.06 6.57 -10.42
N VAL A 400 2.86 6.23 -9.97
CA VAL A 400 2.55 6.05 -8.55
C VAL A 400 2.52 4.58 -8.18
N GLY A 401 3.38 4.18 -7.24
CA GLY A 401 3.28 2.90 -6.53
C GLY A 401 2.44 3.05 -5.26
N PHE A 402 1.68 2.03 -4.92
CA PHE A 402 0.99 1.96 -3.63
C PHE A 402 1.33 0.66 -2.91
N LEU A 403 1.81 0.77 -1.68
CA LEU A 403 2.12 -0.36 -0.81
C LEU A 403 1.09 -0.45 0.31
N GLY A 404 0.35 -1.58 0.34
CA GLY A 404 -0.68 -1.84 1.33
C GLY A 404 -0.92 -3.33 1.60
N ASP A 405 -1.44 -3.65 2.77
CA ASP A 405 -1.66 -5.04 3.23
C ASP A 405 -3.07 -5.31 3.76
N GLY A 406 -3.88 -4.26 3.92
CA GLY A 406 -5.22 -4.33 4.46
C GLY A 406 -6.33 -4.47 3.41
N ILE A 407 -7.53 -4.85 3.87
CA ILE A 407 -8.75 -4.88 3.03
C ILE A 407 -9.05 -3.48 2.47
N ASN A 408 -8.81 -2.45 3.27
CA ASN A 408 -9.07 -1.05 2.93
C ASN A 408 -8.16 -0.52 1.82
N ASP A 409 -7.08 -1.23 1.51
CA ASP A 409 -6.09 -0.84 0.53
C ASP A 409 -6.34 -1.43 -0.87
N ALA A 410 -7.25 -2.40 -0.99
CA ALA A 410 -7.49 -3.12 -2.24
C ALA A 410 -7.85 -2.18 -3.42
N ALA A 411 -8.65 -1.14 -3.18
CA ALA A 411 -9.01 -0.16 -4.20
C ALA A 411 -7.80 0.71 -4.59
N ALA A 412 -6.99 1.15 -3.63
CA ALA A 412 -5.78 1.95 -3.84
C ALA A 412 -4.69 1.15 -4.59
N LEU A 413 -4.52 -0.15 -4.23
CA LEU A 413 -3.62 -1.09 -4.93
C LEU A 413 -3.97 -1.23 -6.41
N ARG A 414 -5.24 -1.26 -6.76
CA ARG A 414 -5.70 -1.35 -8.16
C ARG A 414 -5.64 -0.03 -8.91
N GLN A 415 -5.86 1.08 -8.22
CA GLN A 415 -5.82 2.42 -8.82
C GLN A 415 -4.40 2.84 -9.18
N SER A 416 -3.42 2.46 -8.38
CA SER A 416 -2.01 2.81 -8.61
C SER A 416 -1.46 2.18 -9.90
N ASP A 417 -0.40 2.77 -10.46
CA ASP A 417 0.32 2.21 -11.61
C ASP A 417 1.02 0.90 -11.23
N ILE A 418 1.38 0.76 -9.94
CA ILE A 418 1.94 -0.46 -9.37
C ILE A 418 1.32 -0.71 -7.99
N GLY A 419 0.47 -1.72 -7.91
CA GLY A 419 0.00 -2.23 -6.63
C GLY A 419 1.03 -3.18 -6.03
N ILE A 420 1.50 -2.87 -4.82
CA ILE A 420 2.52 -3.65 -4.11
C ILE A 420 1.90 -4.15 -2.80
N SER A 421 2.01 -5.44 -2.53
CA SER A 421 1.57 -6.01 -1.26
C SER A 421 2.63 -6.92 -0.66
N VAL A 422 2.36 -7.51 0.48
CA VAL A 422 3.28 -8.40 1.20
C VAL A 422 2.67 -9.79 1.35
N ASP A 423 3.49 -10.81 1.53
CA ASP A 423 3.02 -12.20 1.67
C ASP A 423 2.08 -12.39 2.88
N SER A 424 2.31 -11.67 3.97
CA SER A 424 1.48 -11.67 5.17
C SER A 424 0.17 -10.86 5.04
N ALA A 425 -0.06 -10.18 3.92
CA ALA A 425 -1.27 -9.39 3.69
C ALA A 425 -2.53 -10.25 3.56
N VAL A 426 -3.68 -9.62 3.74
CA VAL A 426 -4.98 -10.28 3.48
C VAL A 426 -5.12 -10.65 2.00
N ASP A 427 -5.85 -11.74 1.72
CA ASP A 427 -5.92 -12.29 0.37
C ASP A 427 -6.41 -11.29 -0.68
N ILE A 428 -7.37 -10.44 -0.33
CA ILE A 428 -7.88 -9.41 -1.26
C ILE A 428 -6.81 -8.35 -1.61
N ALA A 429 -5.93 -8.00 -0.68
CA ALA A 429 -4.83 -7.10 -0.96
C ALA A 429 -3.80 -7.77 -1.88
N LYS A 430 -3.42 -9.02 -1.59
CA LYS A 430 -2.56 -9.82 -2.46
C LYS A 430 -3.14 -10.00 -3.86
N GLU A 431 -4.46 -10.21 -3.96
CA GLU A 431 -5.14 -10.38 -5.25
C GLU A 431 -5.17 -9.08 -6.07
N SER A 432 -5.28 -7.94 -5.39
CA SER A 432 -5.30 -6.60 -6.01
C SER A 432 -3.93 -6.10 -6.41
N ALA A 433 -2.87 -6.65 -5.83
CA ALA A 433 -1.49 -6.23 -6.09
C ALA A 433 -0.90 -6.86 -7.36
N ASP A 434 0.03 -6.15 -7.99
CA ASP A 434 0.86 -6.59 -9.10
C ASP A 434 2.12 -7.30 -8.65
N ILE A 435 2.64 -6.88 -7.51
CA ILE A 435 3.90 -7.32 -6.93
C ILE A 435 3.65 -7.72 -5.48
N ILE A 436 4.24 -8.84 -5.07
CA ILE A 436 4.21 -9.33 -3.69
C ILE A 436 5.64 -9.38 -3.15
N LEU A 437 5.88 -8.68 -2.06
CA LEU A 437 7.12 -8.79 -1.30
C LEU A 437 7.02 -9.98 -0.34
N LEU A 438 7.95 -10.92 -0.43
CA LEU A 438 8.00 -12.09 0.46
C LEU A 438 8.44 -11.74 1.89
N GLU A 439 9.15 -10.64 2.03
CA GLU A 439 9.46 -10.04 3.31
C GLU A 439 8.84 -8.65 3.40
N LYS A 440 8.25 -8.36 4.53
CA LYS A 440 7.62 -7.07 4.78
C LYS A 440 8.68 -6.03 5.15
N ASP A 441 9.59 -5.75 4.20
CA ASP A 441 10.70 -4.82 4.34
C ASP A 441 10.81 -3.87 3.14
N LEU A 442 10.95 -2.58 3.41
CA LEU A 442 11.11 -1.56 2.37
C LEU A 442 12.45 -1.65 1.63
N MET A 443 13.47 -2.29 2.20
CA MET A 443 14.72 -2.58 1.50
C MET A 443 14.51 -3.55 0.33
N VAL A 444 13.62 -4.54 0.50
CA VAL A 444 13.24 -5.46 -0.58
C VAL A 444 12.53 -4.71 -1.71
N LEU A 445 11.74 -3.69 -1.36
CA LEU A 445 11.07 -2.84 -2.34
C LEU A 445 12.09 -1.99 -3.11
N GLU A 446 13.06 -1.38 -2.43
CA GLU A 446 14.15 -0.60 -3.04
C GLU A 446 14.94 -1.45 -4.04
N ASP A 447 15.37 -2.64 -3.63
CA ASP A 447 16.00 -3.62 -4.52
C ASP A 447 15.16 -3.94 -5.76
N GLY A 448 13.85 -4.07 -5.59
CA GLY A 448 12.91 -4.28 -6.67
C GLY A 448 12.83 -3.10 -7.65
N VAL A 449 12.84 -1.87 -7.15
CA VAL A 449 12.87 -0.65 -7.99
C VAL A 449 14.14 -0.63 -8.84
N LEU A 450 15.30 -0.92 -8.25
CA LEU A 450 16.57 -0.97 -8.99
C LEU A 450 16.57 -2.01 -10.10
N GLU A 451 16.08 -3.22 -9.82
CA GLU A 451 15.95 -4.26 -10.85
C GLU A 451 14.94 -3.88 -11.94
N GLY A 452 13.85 -3.21 -11.56
CA GLY A 452 12.90 -2.63 -12.51
C GLY A 452 13.56 -1.62 -13.45
N ARG A 453 14.39 -0.72 -12.92
CA ARG A 453 15.15 0.27 -13.70
C ARG A 453 16.13 -0.36 -14.68
N LYS A 454 16.86 -1.40 -14.25
CA LYS A 454 17.76 -2.16 -15.14
C LYS A 454 16.97 -2.79 -16.29
N THR A 455 15.84 -3.41 -15.98
CA THR A 455 14.96 -4.02 -16.98
C THR A 455 14.42 -2.98 -17.97
N PHE A 456 13.93 -1.85 -17.47
CA PHE A 456 13.45 -0.72 -18.28
C PHE A 456 14.58 -0.12 -19.14
N GLY A 457 15.77 0.02 -18.58
CA GLY A 457 16.96 0.50 -19.27
C GLY A 457 17.32 -0.38 -20.47
N ASN A 458 17.33 -1.70 -20.30
CA ASN A 458 17.59 -2.66 -21.39
C ASN A 458 16.53 -2.58 -22.50
N ILE A 459 15.25 -2.44 -22.15
CA ILE A 459 14.18 -2.25 -23.13
C ILE A 459 14.37 -0.94 -23.90
N THR A 460 14.67 0.15 -23.20
CA THR A 460 14.92 1.46 -23.82
C THR A 460 16.14 1.42 -24.74
N LYS A 461 17.21 0.72 -24.33
CA LYS A 461 18.41 0.49 -25.12
C LYS A 461 18.07 -0.24 -26.44
N TYR A 462 17.30 -1.33 -26.36
CA TYR A 462 16.81 -2.04 -27.54
C TYR A 462 16.05 -1.11 -28.49
N ILE A 463 15.06 -0.36 -27.98
CA ILE A 463 14.24 0.54 -28.80
C ILE A 463 15.12 1.57 -29.52
N LYS A 464 16.06 2.20 -28.80
CA LYS A 464 16.98 3.19 -29.38
C LYS A 464 17.90 2.60 -30.46
N MET A 465 18.47 1.43 -30.18
CA MET A 465 19.36 0.74 -31.14
C MET A 465 18.62 0.33 -32.40
N THR A 466 17.44 -0.29 -32.26
CA THR A 466 16.61 -0.73 -33.38
C THR A 466 16.15 0.47 -34.22
N ALA A 467 15.64 1.51 -33.61
CA ALA A 467 15.23 2.72 -34.31
C ALA A 467 16.41 3.33 -35.07
N SER A 468 17.57 3.51 -34.43
CA SER A 468 18.77 4.09 -35.06
C SER A 468 19.24 3.26 -36.26
N SER A 469 19.30 1.93 -36.09
CA SER A 469 19.71 1.03 -37.17
C SER A 469 18.76 1.07 -38.37
N ASN A 470 17.45 0.97 -38.08
CA ASN A 470 16.43 0.96 -39.15
C ASN A 470 16.44 2.29 -39.93
N PHE A 471 16.51 3.44 -39.24
CA PHE A 471 16.63 4.74 -39.89
C PHE A 471 17.93 4.85 -40.70
N GLY A 472 19.07 4.46 -40.09
CA GLY A 472 20.38 4.48 -40.78
C GLY A 472 20.41 3.63 -42.06
N ASN A 473 19.97 2.39 -42.00
CA ASN A 473 19.86 1.50 -43.14
C ASN A 473 18.95 2.08 -44.22
N MET A 474 17.79 2.61 -43.84
CA MET A 474 16.79 3.15 -44.74
C MET A 474 17.31 4.35 -45.54
N PHE A 475 17.88 5.33 -44.84
CA PHE A 475 18.45 6.49 -45.49
C PHE A 475 19.63 6.13 -46.38
N SER A 476 20.48 5.20 -45.94
CA SER A 476 21.62 4.71 -46.78
C SER A 476 21.14 4.07 -48.08
N VAL A 477 20.13 3.19 -47.96
CA VAL A 477 19.54 2.51 -49.13
C VAL A 477 18.85 3.50 -50.07
N MET A 478 18.11 4.47 -49.52
CA MET A 478 17.43 5.50 -50.29
C MET A 478 18.42 6.36 -51.08
N PHE A 479 19.45 6.88 -50.43
CA PHE A 479 20.47 7.71 -51.09
C PHE A 479 21.23 6.89 -52.13
N ALA A 480 21.65 5.68 -51.79
CA ALA A 480 22.35 4.81 -52.76
C ALA A 480 21.45 4.48 -53.96
N SER A 481 20.16 4.22 -53.77
CA SER A 481 19.20 3.96 -54.85
C SER A 481 19.02 5.15 -55.80
N ALA A 482 19.14 6.38 -55.30
CA ALA A 482 19.00 7.59 -56.14
C ALA A 482 20.21 7.85 -57.03
N PHE A 483 21.40 7.47 -56.59
CA PHE A 483 22.66 7.80 -57.29
C PHE A 483 23.32 6.65 -58.02
N LEU A 484 23.04 5.40 -57.61
CA LEU A 484 23.62 4.23 -58.24
C LEU A 484 22.74 3.73 -59.41
N PRO A 485 23.35 3.35 -60.57
CA PRO A 485 22.60 2.81 -61.72
C PRO A 485 22.14 1.35 -61.50
N PHE A 486 22.45 0.74 -60.39
CA PHE A 486 22.06 -0.62 -59.98
C PHE A 486 21.45 -0.61 -58.58
N LEU A 487 20.80 -1.71 -58.18
CA LEU A 487 20.31 -1.85 -56.80
C LEU A 487 21.49 -1.86 -55.80
N PRO A 488 21.45 -1.02 -54.75
CA PRO A 488 22.56 -0.96 -53.78
C PRO A 488 22.78 -2.26 -53.01
N MET A 489 21.73 -3.04 -52.85
CA MET A 489 21.75 -4.40 -52.27
C MET A 489 20.68 -5.27 -52.92
N MET A 490 20.92 -6.55 -53.02
CA MET A 490 19.84 -7.47 -53.40
C MET A 490 18.83 -7.63 -52.26
N PRO A 491 17.54 -7.87 -52.57
CA PRO A 491 16.50 -8.07 -51.55
C PRO A 491 16.87 -9.12 -50.49
N ILE A 492 17.48 -10.21 -50.91
CA ILE A 492 17.92 -11.28 -50.01
C ILE A 492 19.00 -10.81 -49.01
N HIS A 493 19.90 -9.92 -49.41
CA HIS A 493 20.95 -9.39 -48.54
C HIS A 493 20.35 -8.52 -47.44
N LEU A 494 19.30 -7.72 -47.72
CA LEU A 494 18.57 -6.93 -46.73
C LEU A 494 17.90 -7.84 -45.70
N LEU A 495 17.25 -8.92 -46.14
CA LEU A 495 16.59 -9.87 -45.24
C LEU A 495 17.60 -10.59 -44.33
N ILE A 496 18.74 -11.03 -44.89
CA ILE A 496 19.80 -11.69 -44.12
C ILE A 496 20.42 -10.71 -43.11
N GLN A 497 20.68 -9.47 -43.54
CA GLN A 497 21.21 -8.43 -42.63
C GLN A 497 20.27 -8.19 -41.44
N ASN A 498 18.96 -8.06 -41.70
CA ASN A 498 17.96 -7.87 -40.65
C ASN A 498 17.90 -9.10 -39.71
N LEU A 499 17.90 -10.32 -40.26
CA LEU A 499 17.91 -11.55 -39.46
C LEU A 499 19.15 -11.62 -38.54
N LEU A 500 20.35 -11.31 -39.06
CA LEU A 500 21.57 -11.30 -38.23
C LEU A 500 21.54 -10.23 -37.17
N TYR A 501 20.96 -9.07 -37.49
CA TYR A 501 20.78 -7.99 -36.55
C TYR A 501 19.82 -8.39 -35.42
N ASP A 502 18.66 -8.97 -35.75
CA ASP A 502 17.68 -9.46 -34.80
C ASP A 502 18.27 -10.53 -33.85
N ILE A 503 19.02 -11.49 -34.40
CA ILE A 503 19.71 -12.50 -33.59
C ILE A 503 20.70 -11.83 -32.63
N SER A 504 21.45 -10.83 -33.08
CA SER A 504 22.39 -10.11 -32.19
C SER A 504 21.70 -9.38 -31.04
N GLN A 505 20.50 -8.86 -31.30
CA GLN A 505 19.72 -8.12 -30.26
C GLN A 505 19.16 -9.03 -29.15
N THR A 506 19.07 -10.35 -29.37
CA THR A 506 18.61 -11.30 -28.32
C THR A 506 19.53 -11.30 -27.09
N THR A 507 20.73 -10.74 -27.21
CA THR A 507 21.69 -10.62 -26.09
C THR A 507 21.41 -9.42 -25.17
N ILE A 508 20.68 -8.40 -25.64
CA ILE A 508 20.40 -7.16 -24.88
C ILE A 508 19.77 -7.42 -23.50
N PRO A 509 18.81 -8.35 -23.33
CA PRO A 509 18.28 -8.68 -22.02
C PRO A 509 19.34 -9.09 -21.00
N PHE A 510 20.50 -9.57 -21.44
CA PHE A 510 21.59 -10.04 -20.57
C PHE A 510 22.67 -8.97 -20.34
N ASP A 511 22.52 -7.81 -20.94
CA ASP A 511 23.45 -6.70 -20.75
C ASP A 511 23.36 -6.10 -19.35
N ARG A 512 24.48 -5.56 -18.87
CA ARG A 512 24.54 -4.85 -17.59
C ARG A 512 24.14 -3.39 -17.81
N MET A 513 23.27 -2.92 -16.94
CA MET A 513 22.92 -1.50 -16.83
C MET A 513 23.49 -0.98 -15.51
N ASP A 514 24.20 0.13 -15.60
CA ASP A 514 24.72 0.86 -14.45
C ASP A 514 23.62 1.70 -13.80
#